data_446c6bbb1eca3efbaf1a690ab4a96ff6
#
_entry.id   446c6bbb1eca3efbaf1a690ab4a96ff6
#
_cell.length_a   1.000
_cell.length_b   1.000
_cell.length_c   1.000
_cell.angle_alpha   90.00
_cell.angle_beta   90.00
_cell.angle_gamma   90.00
#
_symmetry.space_group_name_H-M   'P 1'
#
loop_
_entity.id
_entity.type
_entity.pdbx_description
1 polymer ?
#
loop_
_entity_poly.entity_id
_entity_poly.type
_entity_poly.pdbx_seq_one_letter_code
_entity_poly.pdbx_strand_id
1 'polypeptide(L)'
;MALLSEEDVVYLKKEFSEKLKENVKIIFFKSEDACMYCKETKDIITELLSLSDKISLIEYDFDKDREAVKKYVVKRTPAIIVAGEDKDYGIRFYGIPAGHEFTTIITAIKNVSNKTGNLTENTLSKLKEITKPFNIQVFITPT
;
A
#
# COMPACT_ATOMS: atom_id res chain seq x y z
N MET A 1 19.51 -4.24 1.83
CA MET A 1 19.92 -4.03 0.44
C MET A 1 18.93 -3.05 -0.17
N ALA A 2 19.39 -1.94 -0.71
CA ALA A 2 18.50 -0.98 -1.34
C ALA A 2 17.87 -1.60 -2.60
N LEU A 3 16.55 -1.50 -2.71
CA LEU A 3 15.78 -1.98 -3.87
C LEU A 3 15.74 -0.93 -4.98
N LEU A 4 15.83 0.35 -4.58
CA LEU A 4 15.83 1.48 -5.49
C LEU A 4 17.26 1.91 -5.79
N SER A 5 17.53 2.23 -7.06
CA SER A 5 18.74 2.92 -7.44
C SER A 5 18.72 4.38 -6.91
N GLU A 6 19.89 5.00 -6.82
CA GLU A 6 19.97 6.43 -6.43
C GLU A 6 19.15 7.32 -7.38
N GLU A 7 19.14 7.01 -8.67
CA GLU A 7 18.36 7.73 -9.69
C GLU A 7 16.86 7.58 -9.46
N ASP A 8 16.38 6.36 -9.13
CA ASP A 8 14.98 6.11 -8.80
C ASP A 8 14.54 6.85 -7.54
N VAL A 9 15.39 6.87 -6.52
CA VAL A 9 15.13 7.62 -5.27
C VAL A 9 14.98 9.12 -5.57
N VAL A 10 15.87 9.71 -6.34
CA VAL A 10 15.79 11.13 -6.72
C VAL A 10 14.53 11.41 -7.53
N TYR A 11 14.23 10.56 -8.51
CA TYR A 11 13.03 10.69 -9.33
C TYR A 11 11.73 10.60 -8.49
N LEU A 12 11.62 9.57 -7.66
CA LEU A 12 10.42 9.34 -6.84
C LEU A 12 10.23 10.43 -5.77
N LYS A 13 11.31 10.92 -5.15
CA LYS A 13 11.24 12.05 -4.21
C LYS A 13 10.68 13.30 -4.88
N LYS A 14 11.16 13.61 -6.07
CA LYS A 14 10.65 14.73 -6.86
C LYS A 14 9.17 14.51 -7.19
N GLU A 15 8.82 13.34 -7.73
CA GLU A 15 7.45 13.01 -8.10
C GLU A 15 6.49 13.10 -6.89
N PHE A 16 6.90 12.59 -5.74
CA PHE A 16 6.08 12.67 -4.53
C PHE A 16 5.95 14.08 -3.98
N SER A 17 7.03 14.89 -4.03
CA SER A 17 6.96 16.29 -3.62
C SER A 17 5.99 17.13 -4.45
N GLU A 18 5.89 16.82 -5.74
CA GLU A 18 5.01 17.54 -6.68
C GLU A 18 3.57 17.01 -6.69
N LYS A 19 3.38 15.70 -6.49
CA LYS A 19 2.10 15.03 -6.74
C LYS A 19 1.33 14.61 -5.51
N LEU A 20 1.95 14.42 -4.34
CA LEU A 20 1.22 14.05 -3.14
C LEU A 20 0.58 15.29 -2.50
N LYS A 21 -0.74 15.24 -2.31
CA LYS A 21 -1.53 16.32 -1.67
C LYS A 21 -1.77 16.05 -0.21
N GLU A 22 -2.37 14.91 0.10
CA GLU A 22 -2.76 14.48 1.44
C GLU A 22 -1.78 13.44 2.00
N ASN A 23 -1.75 13.33 3.33
CA ASN A 23 -0.95 12.30 3.98
C ASN A 23 -1.50 10.88 3.69
N VAL A 24 -0.60 9.93 3.61
CA VAL A 24 -0.88 8.52 3.37
C VAL A 24 -0.33 7.68 4.50
N LYS A 25 -1.12 6.73 4.98
CA LYS A 25 -0.70 5.74 5.97
C LYS A 25 -0.41 4.42 5.29
N ILE A 26 0.76 3.89 5.52
CA ILE A 26 1.08 2.50 5.28
C ILE A 26 0.85 1.75 6.58
N ILE A 27 -0.03 0.75 6.56
CA ILE A 27 -0.31 -0.10 7.70
C ILE A 27 0.23 -1.48 7.37
N PHE A 28 1.20 -1.92 8.14
CA PHE A 28 1.94 -3.15 7.91
C PHE A 28 1.66 -4.19 8.99
N PHE A 29 1.22 -5.35 8.56
CA PHE A 29 1.01 -6.52 9.41
C PHE A 29 2.13 -7.53 9.17
N LYS A 30 2.87 -7.84 10.22
CA LYS A 30 3.92 -8.86 10.24
C LYS A 30 3.56 -9.96 11.23
N SER A 31 4.23 -11.11 11.12
CA SER A 31 4.24 -12.16 12.13
C SER A 31 5.69 -12.50 12.45
N GLU A 32 5.99 -12.76 13.72
CA GLU A 32 7.34 -13.14 14.14
C GLU A 32 7.63 -14.62 13.83
N ASP A 33 6.61 -15.48 13.93
CA ASP A 33 6.79 -16.93 13.92
C ASP A 33 6.57 -17.58 12.54
N ALA A 34 5.82 -16.98 11.63
CA ALA A 34 5.40 -17.62 10.39
C ALA A 34 5.29 -16.66 9.20
N CYS A 35 6.24 -15.76 9.04
CA CYS A 35 6.20 -14.80 7.96
C CYS A 35 7.37 -14.94 7.00
N MET A 36 7.13 -15.58 5.89
CA MET A 36 8.03 -15.53 4.76
C MET A 36 8.01 -14.11 4.15
N TYR A 37 9.16 -13.49 3.99
CA TYR A 37 9.34 -12.15 3.40
C TYR A 37 8.86 -10.95 4.23
N CYS A 38 8.55 -11.09 5.54
CA CYS A 38 8.21 -9.91 6.36
C CYS A 38 9.37 -8.93 6.49
N LYS A 39 10.59 -9.42 6.58
CA LYS A 39 11.79 -8.59 6.67
C LYS A 39 12.00 -7.78 5.39
N GLU A 40 12.01 -8.46 4.26
CA GLU A 40 12.19 -7.83 2.95
C GLU A 40 11.06 -6.85 2.64
N THR A 41 9.83 -7.19 3.02
CA THR A 41 8.68 -6.28 2.90
C THR A 41 8.87 -5.02 3.76
N LYS A 42 9.41 -5.17 4.97
CA LYS A 42 9.73 -4.04 5.85
C LYS A 42 10.81 -3.15 5.24
N ASP A 43 11.82 -3.74 4.61
CA ASP A 43 12.89 -2.99 3.94
C ASP A 43 12.30 -2.12 2.81
N ILE A 44 11.41 -2.70 1.99
CA ILE A 44 10.67 -1.97 0.94
C ILE A 44 9.87 -0.81 1.54
N ILE A 45 9.12 -1.04 2.60
CA ILE A 45 8.34 0.01 3.26
C ILE A 45 9.26 1.12 3.79
N THR A 46 10.39 0.76 4.35
CA THR A 46 11.37 1.74 4.86
C THR A 46 11.90 2.64 3.75
N GLU A 47 12.17 2.08 2.57
CA GLU A 47 12.55 2.88 1.39
C GLU A 47 11.40 3.83 0.99
N LEU A 48 10.15 3.35 0.95
CA LEU A 48 8.98 4.19 0.64
C LEU A 48 8.83 5.36 1.61
N LEU A 49 9.04 5.13 2.92
CA LEU A 49 8.99 6.19 3.93
C LEU A 49 10.05 7.28 3.70
N SER A 50 11.20 6.91 3.18
CA SER A 50 12.29 7.85 2.90
C SER A 50 12.01 8.79 1.73
N LEU A 51 10.98 8.50 0.93
CA LEU A 51 10.65 9.25 -0.28
C LEU A 51 9.82 10.50 0.00
N SER A 52 9.05 10.54 1.09
CA SER A 52 8.19 11.69 1.41
C SER A 52 7.76 11.71 2.87
N ASP A 53 7.78 12.89 3.49
CA ASP A 53 7.26 13.12 4.85
C ASP A 53 5.73 12.94 4.95
N LYS A 54 5.04 12.86 3.81
CA LYS A 54 3.60 12.60 3.76
C LYS A 54 3.24 11.13 3.90
N ILE A 55 4.22 10.23 3.95
CA ILE A 55 4.01 8.80 4.11
C ILE A 55 4.38 8.41 5.54
N SER A 56 3.45 7.84 6.27
CA SER A 56 3.65 7.35 7.64
C SER A 56 3.43 5.84 7.73
N LEU A 57 4.02 5.21 8.74
CA LEU A 57 3.91 3.77 8.98
C LEU A 57 3.24 3.49 10.31
N ILE A 58 2.33 2.53 10.31
CA ILE A 58 1.79 1.88 11.50
C ILE A 58 2.07 0.39 11.36
N GLU A 59 2.71 -0.20 12.36
CA GLU A 59 3.00 -1.63 12.36
C GLU A 59 2.12 -2.35 13.39
N TYR A 60 1.63 -3.52 12.98
CA TYR A 60 0.92 -4.45 13.83
C TYR A 60 1.51 -5.86 13.73
N ASP A 61 1.45 -6.56 14.84
CA ASP A 61 1.75 -7.98 14.90
C ASP A 61 0.44 -8.76 14.66
N PHE A 62 0.44 -9.59 13.62
CA PHE A 62 -0.75 -10.34 13.21
C PHE A 62 -1.26 -11.29 14.31
N ASP A 63 -0.35 -11.83 15.12
CA ASP A 63 -0.69 -12.81 16.14
C ASP A 63 -1.10 -12.15 17.48
N LYS A 64 -0.56 -10.96 17.75
CA LYS A 64 -0.79 -10.23 19.01
C LYS A 64 -1.90 -9.18 18.90
N ASP A 65 -1.93 -8.41 17.79
CA ASP A 65 -2.83 -7.27 17.61
C ASP A 65 -4.17 -7.68 16.96
N ARG A 66 -4.87 -8.59 17.59
CA ARG A 66 -6.09 -9.24 17.05
C ARG A 66 -7.23 -8.26 16.72
N GLU A 67 -7.35 -7.17 17.45
CA GLU A 67 -8.33 -6.12 17.17
C GLU A 67 -8.02 -5.38 15.87
N ALA A 68 -6.75 -5.06 15.63
CA ALA A 68 -6.31 -4.46 14.38
C ALA A 68 -6.51 -5.42 13.20
N VAL A 69 -6.19 -6.71 13.37
CA VAL A 69 -6.41 -7.75 12.36
C VAL A 69 -7.88 -7.81 11.95
N LYS A 70 -8.80 -7.77 12.93
CA LYS A 70 -10.26 -7.75 12.67
C LYS A 70 -10.70 -6.44 12.01
N LYS A 71 -10.23 -5.30 12.53
CA LYS A 71 -10.58 -3.97 12.00
C LYS A 71 -10.22 -3.84 10.52
N TYR A 72 -9.03 -4.26 10.14
CA TYR A 72 -8.53 -4.15 8.77
C TYR A 72 -8.82 -5.38 7.92
N VAL A 73 -9.47 -6.40 8.49
CA VAL A 73 -9.84 -7.65 7.81
C VAL A 73 -8.63 -8.32 7.15
N VAL A 74 -7.50 -8.37 7.85
CA VAL A 74 -6.27 -8.98 7.37
C VAL A 74 -6.33 -10.50 7.52
N LYS A 75 -5.97 -11.23 6.47
CA LYS A 75 -6.10 -12.69 6.41
C LYS A 75 -4.78 -13.45 6.53
N ARG A 76 -3.66 -12.81 6.21
CA ARG A 76 -2.32 -13.42 6.18
C ARG A 76 -1.24 -12.35 6.22
N THR A 77 0.01 -12.75 6.43
CA THR A 77 1.19 -11.89 6.46
C THR A 77 2.23 -12.32 5.41
N PRO A 78 3.09 -11.40 4.94
CA PRO A 78 3.03 -9.96 5.20
C PRO A 78 1.81 -9.33 4.53
N ALA A 79 1.25 -8.30 5.14
CA ALA A 79 0.17 -7.52 4.55
C ALA A 79 0.48 -6.03 4.65
N ILE A 80 0.26 -5.31 3.56
CA ILE A 80 0.37 -3.87 3.48
C ILE A 80 -0.98 -3.28 3.12
N ILE A 81 -1.40 -2.28 3.85
CA ILE A 81 -2.59 -1.50 3.58
C ILE A 81 -2.15 -0.08 3.24
N VAL A 82 -2.64 0.46 2.15
CA VAL A 82 -2.44 1.86 1.78
C VAL A 82 -3.73 2.61 2.05
N ALA A 83 -3.72 3.50 3.03
CA ALA A 83 -4.90 4.22 3.50
C ALA A 83 -4.65 5.73 3.58
N GLY A 84 -5.71 6.52 3.51
CA GLY A 84 -5.69 7.94 3.85
C GLY A 84 -5.63 8.14 5.37
N GLU A 85 -5.51 9.39 5.82
CA GLU A 85 -5.48 9.70 7.25
C GLU A 85 -6.75 9.27 7.98
N ASP A 86 -7.88 9.46 7.34
CA ASP A 86 -9.23 9.29 7.88
C ASP A 86 -10.02 8.16 7.20
N LYS A 87 -9.50 7.58 6.11
CA LYS A 87 -10.25 6.60 5.33
C LYS A 87 -9.38 5.45 4.80
N ASP A 88 -9.86 4.24 5.06
CA ASP A 88 -9.39 3.01 4.43
C ASP A 88 -10.21 2.76 3.15
N TYR A 89 -9.52 2.79 2.00
CA TYR A 89 -10.13 2.58 0.68
C TYR A 89 -10.24 1.11 0.27
N GLY A 90 -9.83 0.18 1.14
CA GLY A 90 -9.88 -1.25 0.85
C GLY A 90 -8.66 -1.78 0.08
N ILE A 91 -7.58 -1.02 -0.04
CA ILE A 91 -6.38 -1.43 -0.77
C ILE A 91 -5.51 -2.32 0.12
N ARG A 92 -5.26 -3.56 -0.34
CA ARG A 92 -4.47 -4.57 0.36
C ARG A 92 -3.45 -5.20 -0.58
N PHE A 93 -2.22 -5.32 -0.10
CA PHE A 93 -1.17 -6.10 -0.74
C PHE A 93 -0.76 -7.23 0.20
N TYR A 94 -0.76 -8.45 -0.28
CA TYR A 94 -0.32 -9.63 0.46
C TYR A 94 0.93 -10.22 -0.18
N GLY A 95 1.91 -10.55 0.64
CA GLY A 95 3.21 -10.99 0.16
C GLY A 95 4.19 -9.84 -0.04
N ILE A 96 5.36 -10.14 -0.62
CA ILE A 96 6.39 -9.15 -0.91
C ILE A 96 6.01 -8.34 -2.16
N PRO A 97 5.89 -7.01 -2.09
CA PRO A 97 5.54 -6.19 -3.24
C PRO A 97 6.79 -5.83 -4.07
N ALA A 98 7.41 -6.82 -4.66
CA ALA A 98 8.61 -6.67 -5.49
C ALA A 98 8.26 -6.61 -6.99
N GLY A 99 9.22 -6.23 -7.82
CA GLY A 99 9.05 -6.17 -9.27
C GLY A 99 7.94 -5.21 -9.70
N HIS A 100 7.04 -5.68 -10.54
CA HIS A 100 5.94 -4.86 -11.06
C HIS A 100 4.96 -4.39 -9.98
N GLU A 101 4.81 -5.12 -8.88
CA GLU A 101 3.92 -4.74 -7.78
C GLU A 101 4.42 -3.52 -7.02
N PHE A 102 5.72 -3.26 -7.01
CA PHE A 102 6.28 -2.05 -6.43
C PHE A 102 5.72 -0.79 -7.11
N THR A 103 5.62 -0.78 -8.44
CA THR A 103 4.99 0.30 -9.20
C THR A 103 3.52 0.46 -8.84
N THR A 104 2.84 -0.64 -8.56
CA THR A 104 1.43 -0.63 -8.13
C THR A 104 1.26 0.03 -6.75
N ILE A 105 2.16 -0.23 -5.80
CA ILE A 105 2.16 0.46 -4.50
C ILE A 105 2.40 1.96 -4.66
N ILE A 106 3.37 2.38 -5.48
CA ILE A 106 3.61 3.80 -5.78
C ILE A 106 2.34 4.46 -6.34
N THR A 107 1.66 3.78 -7.25
CA THR A 107 0.39 4.26 -7.81
C THR A 107 -0.71 4.35 -6.76
N ALA A 108 -0.82 3.35 -5.89
CA ALA A 108 -1.78 3.35 -4.79
C ALA A 108 -1.55 4.53 -3.83
N ILE A 109 -0.30 4.80 -3.46
CA ILE A 109 0.06 5.96 -2.62
C ILE A 109 -0.38 7.27 -3.27
N LYS A 110 -0.09 7.46 -4.56
CA LYS A 110 -0.52 8.67 -5.30
C LYS A 110 -2.04 8.79 -5.36
N ASN A 111 -2.73 7.72 -5.66
CA ASN A 111 -4.20 7.70 -5.77
C ASN A 111 -4.87 8.00 -4.43
N VAL A 112 -4.40 7.39 -3.35
CA VAL A 112 -4.91 7.66 -2.00
C VAL A 112 -4.66 9.10 -1.59
N SER A 113 -3.45 9.61 -1.80
CA SER A 113 -3.08 11.00 -1.50
C SER A 113 -3.93 12.02 -2.26
N ASN A 114 -4.27 11.74 -3.50
CA ASN A 114 -5.05 12.63 -4.37
C ASN A 114 -6.55 12.33 -4.36
N LYS A 115 -6.99 11.29 -3.65
CA LYS A 115 -8.40 10.84 -3.60
C LYS A 115 -8.98 10.57 -5.01
N THR A 116 -8.17 10.00 -5.90
CA THR A 116 -8.54 9.71 -7.29
C THR A 116 -7.98 8.37 -7.75
N GLY A 117 -8.70 7.70 -8.65
CA GLY A 117 -8.27 6.44 -9.24
C GLY A 117 -7.87 6.56 -10.72
N ASN A 118 -7.75 7.76 -11.28
CA ASN A 118 -7.46 7.99 -12.71
C ASN A 118 -8.39 7.22 -13.67
N LEU A 119 -9.65 7.06 -13.28
CA LEU A 119 -10.67 6.40 -14.09
C LEU A 119 -11.39 7.39 -14.98
N THR A 120 -11.86 6.92 -16.14
CA THR A 120 -12.70 7.73 -17.04
C THR A 120 -14.04 8.03 -16.39
N GLU A 121 -14.69 9.13 -16.80
CA GLU A 121 -16.03 9.50 -16.30
C GLU A 121 -17.06 8.41 -16.59
N ASN A 122 -16.96 7.74 -17.73
CA ASN A 122 -17.84 6.61 -18.07
C ASN A 122 -17.68 5.44 -17.08
N THR A 123 -16.44 5.10 -16.72
CA THR A 123 -16.15 4.07 -15.72
C THR A 123 -16.68 4.49 -14.34
N LEU A 124 -16.45 5.74 -13.94
CA LEU A 124 -16.96 6.27 -12.67
C LEU A 124 -18.49 6.24 -12.59
N SER A 125 -19.18 6.59 -13.69
CA SER A 125 -20.65 6.49 -13.78
C SER A 125 -21.15 5.07 -13.56
N LYS A 126 -20.51 4.09 -14.21
CA LYS A 126 -20.87 2.67 -14.04
C LYS A 126 -20.59 2.15 -12.63
N LEU A 127 -19.48 2.59 -12.02
CA LEU A 127 -19.17 2.21 -10.64
C LEU A 127 -20.21 2.73 -9.64
N LYS A 128 -20.83 3.89 -9.88
CA LYS A 128 -21.90 4.43 -9.04
C LYS A 128 -23.16 3.56 -9.01
N GLU A 129 -23.39 2.74 -10.02
CA GLU A 129 -24.50 1.80 -10.09
C GLU A 129 -24.30 0.57 -9.19
N ILE A 130 -23.07 0.32 -8.73
CA ILE A 130 -22.75 -0.78 -7.85
C ILE A 130 -23.16 -0.41 -6.42
N THR A 131 -24.16 -1.10 -5.89
CA THR A 131 -24.74 -0.83 -4.57
C THR A 131 -24.32 -1.85 -3.49
N LYS A 132 -23.69 -2.97 -3.90
CA LYS A 132 -23.24 -4.03 -2.99
C LYS A 132 -21.72 -4.02 -2.86
N PRO A 133 -21.18 -4.30 -1.65
CA PRO A 133 -19.75 -4.51 -1.50
C PRO A 133 -19.25 -5.66 -2.38
N PHE A 134 -18.07 -5.49 -2.96
CA PHE A 134 -17.40 -6.54 -3.73
C PHE A 134 -15.91 -6.56 -3.39
N ASN A 135 -15.26 -7.69 -3.67
CA ASN A 135 -13.84 -7.88 -3.48
C ASN A 135 -13.19 -8.25 -4.81
N ILE A 136 -12.15 -7.53 -5.21
CA ILE A 136 -11.35 -7.86 -6.39
C ILE A 136 -10.02 -8.40 -5.89
N GLN A 137 -9.65 -9.60 -6.34
CA GLN A 137 -8.37 -10.21 -6.03
C GLN A 137 -7.58 -10.41 -7.30
N VAL A 138 -6.35 -9.91 -7.30
CA VAL A 138 -5.40 -10.08 -8.41
C VAL A 138 -4.23 -10.92 -7.90
N PHE A 139 -3.99 -12.03 -8.55
CA PHE A 139 -2.87 -12.93 -8.23
C PHE A 139 -1.75 -12.69 -9.24
N ILE A 140 -0.57 -12.38 -8.72
CA ILE A 140 0.62 -12.13 -9.53
C ILE A 140 1.81 -12.92 -8.99
N THR A 141 2.81 -13.10 -9.84
CA THR A 141 4.14 -13.58 -9.43
C THR A 141 5.07 -12.37 -9.24
N PRO A 142 6.04 -12.43 -8.31
CA PRO A 142 6.96 -11.30 -8.05
C PRO A 142 8.06 -11.14 -9.13
N THR A 143 7.97 -11.87 -10.23
CA THR A 143 8.93 -11.84 -11.35
C THR A 143 8.35 -11.17 -12.57
#